data_554a614f76d725b0c4dd307292776990
#
_entry.id   554a614f76d725b0c4dd307292776990
#
_cell.length_a   1.000
_cell.length_b   1.000
_cell.length_c   1.000
_cell.angle_alpha   90.00
_cell.angle_beta   90.00
_cell.angle_gamma   90.00
#
_symmetry.space_group_name_H-M   'P 1'
#
loop_
_entity.id
_entity.type
_entity.pdbx_description
1 polymer ?
#
loop_
_entity_poly.entity_id
_entity_poly.type
_entity_poly.pdbx_seq_one_letter_code
_entity_poly.pdbx_strand_id
1 'polypeptide(L)'
;NTNNVNNPNPEITYKIKGDFDNNLLNTLYEGDKEKIDNIVFNKLYNLTYNTTDSIQKPPPPYITSTLQMDCSYTFGLSSKQTMDILQKMYESGYITYHRTSSYSVSNQFKFQTKKYVLENYGEKYSNPNNYNFKPGAHECIRITNINKTSLTEDDIQNKIYKLIYKRSLASQLSYALYDQYNIELRYDKDIFKTIK
;
A
#
# COMPACT_ATOMS: atom_id res chain seq x y z
N ASN A 1 -37.60 3.68 -40.90
CA ASN A 1 -36.33 3.05 -40.60
C ASN A 1 -36.17 3.01 -39.11
N THR A 2 -36.65 1.94 -38.51
CA THR A 2 -36.51 1.67 -37.07
C THR A 2 -35.24 0.87 -36.88
N ASN A 3 -34.18 1.50 -36.39
CA ASN A 3 -33.01 0.80 -35.91
C ASN A 3 -33.31 0.28 -34.48
N ASN A 4 -33.71 -0.99 -34.41
CA ASN A 4 -33.67 -1.77 -33.18
C ASN A 4 -32.20 -1.99 -32.82
N VAL A 5 -31.67 -1.19 -31.90
CA VAL A 5 -30.44 -1.51 -31.19
C VAL A 5 -30.81 -2.54 -30.15
N ASN A 6 -30.54 -3.82 -30.46
CA ASN A 6 -30.55 -4.88 -29.47
C ASN A 6 -29.45 -4.56 -28.43
N ASN A 7 -29.83 -3.99 -27.30
CA ASN A 7 -29.00 -3.87 -26.14
C ASN A 7 -28.86 -5.31 -25.57
N PRO A 8 -27.66 -5.93 -25.60
CA PRO A 8 -27.52 -7.22 -24.95
C PRO A 8 -27.84 -7.04 -23.48
N ASN A 9 -28.77 -7.84 -22.98
CA ASN A 9 -29.05 -7.92 -21.56
C ASN A 9 -27.72 -8.08 -20.81
N PRO A 10 -27.41 -7.24 -19.81
CA PRO A 10 -26.17 -7.40 -19.07
C PRO A 10 -26.16 -8.82 -18.47
N GLU A 11 -25.13 -9.59 -18.79
CA GLU A 11 -24.91 -10.89 -18.17
C GLU A 11 -24.78 -10.66 -16.65
N ILE A 12 -25.74 -11.18 -15.90
CA ILE A 12 -25.73 -11.09 -14.45
C ILE A 12 -24.72 -12.12 -13.94
N THR A 13 -23.62 -11.64 -13.41
CA THR A 13 -22.60 -12.47 -12.75
C THR A 13 -22.85 -12.46 -11.25
N TYR A 14 -22.93 -13.63 -10.65
CA TYR A 14 -23.08 -13.80 -9.21
C TYR A 14 -21.71 -14.06 -8.57
N LYS A 15 -21.56 -13.59 -7.33
CA LYS A 15 -20.32 -13.78 -6.54
C LYS A 15 -20.67 -14.48 -5.24
N ILE A 16 -19.97 -15.56 -4.96
CA ILE A 16 -20.07 -16.25 -3.65
C ILE A 16 -18.72 -16.13 -2.96
N LYS A 17 -18.75 -15.71 -1.71
CA LYS A 17 -17.59 -15.76 -0.82
C LYS A 17 -17.67 -17.06 -0.04
N GLY A 18 -16.68 -17.93 -0.21
CA GLY A 18 -16.53 -19.16 0.54
C GLY A 18 -15.59 -18.96 1.73
N ASP A 19 -16.02 -19.39 2.92
CA ASP A 19 -15.17 -19.52 4.09
C ASP A 19 -14.84 -20.99 4.29
N PHE A 20 -13.55 -21.31 4.30
CA PHE A 20 -13.04 -22.64 4.50
C PHE A 20 -12.24 -22.69 5.79
N ASP A 21 -12.41 -23.76 6.53
CA ASP A 21 -11.67 -24.05 7.75
C ASP A 21 -11.67 -22.86 8.74
N ASN A 22 -12.87 -22.45 9.18
CA ASN A 22 -13.08 -21.36 10.15
C ASN A 22 -12.41 -20.03 9.78
N ASN A 23 -12.55 -19.59 8.54
CA ASN A 23 -11.99 -18.35 7.99
C ASN A 23 -10.47 -18.35 7.73
N LEU A 24 -9.80 -19.50 7.76
CA LEU A 24 -8.39 -19.58 7.36
C LEU A 24 -8.18 -19.29 5.88
N LEU A 25 -9.16 -19.68 5.03
CA LEU A 25 -9.15 -19.42 3.60
C LEU A 25 -10.44 -18.74 3.17
N ASN A 26 -10.35 -17.52 2.73
CA ASN A 26 -11.44 -16.77 2.11
C ASN A 26 -11.23 -16.76 0.61
N THR A 27 -12.22 -17.21 -0.15
CA THR A 27 -12.15 -17.25 -1.61
C THR A 27 -13.41 -16.67 -2.23
N LEU A 28 -13.28 -16.18 -3.44
CA LEU A 28 -14.38 -15.63 -4.22
C LEU A 28 -14.59 -16.53 -5.45
N TYR A 29 -15.82 -17.01 -5.62
CA TYR A 29 -16.24 -17.69 -6.83
C TYR A 29 -17.17 -16.78 -7.64
N GLU A 30 -16.93 -16.67 -8.94
CA GLU A 30 -17.77 -15.91 -9.87
C GLU A 30 -18.34 -16.85 -10.91
N GLY A 31 -19.65 -16.77 -11.15
CA GLY A 31 -20.32 -17.58 -12.15
C GLY A 31 -21.74 -17.12 -12.42
N ASP A 32 -22.37 -17.77 -13.39
CA ASP A 32 -23.80 -17.64 -13.63
C ASP A 32 -24.60 -18.30 -12.50
N LYS A 33 -25.92 -18.05 -12.49
CA LYS A 33 -26.80 -18.59 -11.44
C LYS A 33 -26.80 -20.11 -11.40
N GLU A 34 -26.79 -20.78 -12.55
CA GLU A 34 -26.82 -22.25 -12.64
C GLU A 34 -25.56 -22.86 -12.01
N LYS A 35 -24.39 -22.31 -12.25
CA LYS A 35 -23.14 -22.74 -11.62
C LYS A 35 -23.17 -22.54 -10.11
N ILE A 36 -23.72 -21.40 -9.63
CA ILE A 36 -23.80 -21.08 -8.22
C ILE A 36 -24.79 -21.99 -7.48
N ASP A 37 -25.96 -22.23 -8.08
CA ASP A 37 -26.98 -23.10 -7.48
C ASP A 37 -26.51 -24.57 -7.39
N ASN A 38 -25.55 -24.97 -8.21
CA ASN A 38 -24.96 -26.31 -8.21
C ASN A 38 -23.73 -26.47 -7.29
N ILE A 39 -23.26 -25.39 -6.64
CA ILE A 39 -22.14 -25.49 -5.70
C ILE A 39 -22.53 -26.37 -4.51
N VAL A 40 -21.70 -27.35 -4.23
CA VAL A 40 -21.92 -28.31 -3.14
C VAL A 40 -21.28 -27.78 -1.86
N PHE A 41 -22.12 -27.53 -0.84
CA PHE A 41 -21.71 -27.11 0.49
C PHE A 41 -21.40 -28.29 1.41
N ASN A 42 -20.55 -28.06 2.42
CA ASN A 42 -20.19 -29.05 3.44
C ASN A 42 -19.55 -30.32 2.87
N LYS A 43 -18.74 -30.19 1.83
CA LYS A 43 -17.91 -31.26 1.25
C LYS A 43 -16.44 -31.02 1.51
N LEU A 44 -15.68 -32.11 1.45
CA LEU A 44 -14.23 -32.02 1.51
C LEU A 44 -13.68 -31.66 0.15
N TYR A 45 -13.04 -30.51 0.06
CA TYR A 45 -12.34 -30.05 -1.15
C TYR A 45 -10.89 -30.52 -1.14
N ASN A 46 -10.41 -30.95 -2.28
CA ASN A 46 -9.01 -31.22 -2.48
C ASN A 46 -8.25 -29.89 -2.55
N LEU A 47 -7.31 -29.68 -1.65
CA LEU A 47 -6.45 -28.51 -1.60
C LEU A 47 -5.16 -28.80 -2.34
N THR A 48 -4.85 -27.95 -3.31
CA THR A 48 -3.54 -27.89 -3.94
C THR A 48 -2.99 -26.47 -3.84
N TYR A 49 -1.69 -26.32 -3.77
CA TYR A 49 -1.06 -25.00 -3.79
C TYR A 49 0.28 -25.06 -4.52
N ASN A 50 0.66 -23.92 -5.05
CA ASN A 50 2.02 -23.67 -5.47
C ASN A 50 2.52 -22.37 -4.84
N THR A 51 3.81 -22.31 -4.61
CA THR A 51 4.48 -21.14 -4.05
C THR A 51 5.19 -20.39 -5.15
N THR A 52 5.04 -19.07 -5.16
CA THR A 52 5.77 -18.18 -6.04
C THR A 52 6.37 -17.04 -5.24
N ASP A 53 7.56 -16.62 -5.61
CA ASP A 53 8.18 -15.44 -4.99
C ASP A 53 7.41 -14.19 -5.42
N SER A 54 7.08 -13.36 -4.44
CA SER A 54 6.44 -12.07 -4.66
C SER A 54 7.27 -10.95 -4.05
N ILE A 55 7.34 -9.83 -4.75
CA ILE A 55 8.12 -8.67 -4.33
C ILE A 55 7.19 -7.50 -4.11
N GLN A 56 7.22 -6.94 -2.92
CA GLN A 56 6.54 -5.69 -2.62
C GLN A 56 7.54 -4.54 -2.53
N LYS A 57 7.36 -3.57 -3.43
CA LYS A 57 8.16 -2.33 -3.40
C LYS A 57 7.74 -1.45 -2.23
N PRO A 58 8.67 -0.79 -1.55
CA PRO A 58 8.32 0.25 -0.59
C PRO A 58 7.47 1.35 -1.24
N PRO A 59 6.57 1.99 -0.49
CA PRO A 59 5.82 3.10 -1.02
C PRO A 59 6.76 4.27 -1.34
N PRO A 60 6.47 5.08 -2.38
CA PRO A 60 7.25 6.28 -2.66
C PRO A 60 7.16 7.29 -1.51
N PRO A 61 8.13 8.21 -1.37
CA PRO A 61 8.04 9.27 -0.37
C PRO A 61 6.82 10.15 -0.63
N TYR A 62 6.47 10.98 0.33
CA TYR A 62 5.30 11.84 0.19
C TYR A 62 5.52 13.00 -0.78
N ILE A 63 4.48 13.31 -1.53
CA ILE A 63 4.21 14.59 -2.18
C ILE A 63 2.99 15.23 -1.54
N THR A 64 2.68 16.48 -1.86
CA THR A 64 1.57 17.22 -1.24
C THR A 64 0.25 16.43 -1.31
N SER A 65 -0.13 15.94 -2.47
CA SER A 65 -1.41 15.25 -2.67
C SER A 65 -1.51 13.93 -1.90
N THR A 66 -0.46 13.12 -1.90
CA THR A 66 -0.48 11.82 -1.21
C THR A 66 -0.48 11.99 0.31
N LEU A 67 0.22 13.00 0.84
CA LEU A 67 0.20 13.31 2.26
C LEU A 67 -1.16 13.85 2.71
N GLN A 68 -1.77 14.74 1.93
CA GLN A 68 -3.12 15.24 2.22
C GLN A 68 -4.14 14.10 2.25
N MET A 69 -4.06 13.17 1.31
CA MET A 69 -4.93 12.00 1.26
C MET A 69 -4.78 11.11 2.50
N ASP A 70 -3.55 10.79 2.88
CA ASP A 70 -3.28 9.96 4.05
C ASP A 70 -3.67 10.67 5.37
N CYS A 71 -3.48 11.99 5.47
CA CYS A 71 -3.95 12.78 6.62
C CYS A 71 -5.48 12.83 6.71
N SER A 72 -6.16 12.94 5.58
CA SER A 72 -7.63 12.90 5.53
C SER A 72 -8.14 11.53 5.95
N TYR A 73 -7.59 10.46 5.40
CA TYR A 73 -7.99 9.09 5.70
C TYR A 73 -7.72 8.68 7.15
N THR A 74 -6.53 9.04 7.65
CA THR A 74 -6.07 8.56 8.97
C THR A 74 -6.56 9.43 10.13
N PHE A 75 -6.65 10.74 9.92
CA PHE A 75 -6.91 11.71 10.98
C PHE A 75 -8.18 12.56 10.75
N GLY A 76 -8.88 12.37 9.63
CA GLY A 76 -10.08 13.15 9.29
C GLY A 76 -9.80 14.62 8.99
N LEU A 77 -8.57 14.98 8.62
CA LEU A 77 -8.18 16.35 8.37
C LEU A 77 -8.58 16.81 6.96
N SER A 78 -9.07 18.03 6.86
CA SER A 78 -9.23 18.70 5.57
C SER A 78 -7.88 19.06 4.95
N SER A 79 -7.84 19.25 3.63
CA SER A 79 -6.63 19.71 2.94
C SER A 79 -6.08 21.01 3.51
N LYS A 80 -6.95 21.95 3.90
CA LYS A 80 -6.55 23.22 4.51
C LYS A 80 -5.85 23.01 5.85
N GLN A 81 -6.48 22.26 6.77
CA GLN A 81 -5.89 21.94 8.08
C GLN A 81 -4.55 21.23 7.93
N THR A 82 -4.46 20.27 7.02
CA THR A 82 -3.19 19.58 6.74
C THR A 82 -2.12 20.57 6.29
N MET A 83 -2.43 21.45 5.33
CA MET A 83 -1.45 22.42 4.82
C MET A 83 -1.00 23.44 5.87
N ASP A 84 -1.91 23.89 6.74
CA ASP A 84 -1.57 24.82 7.82
C ASP A 84 -0.58 24.17 8.84
N ILE A 85 -0.77 22.89 9.14
CA ILE A 85 0.13 22.12 10.02
C ILE A 85 1.49 21.89 9.33
N LEU A 86 1.49 21.49 8.05
CA LEU A 86 2.72 21.26 7.30
C LEU A 86 3.54 22.53 7.13
N GLN A 87 2.89 23.70 6.97
CA GLN A 87 3.57 24.98 6.91
C GLN A 87 4.35 25.25 8.20
N LYS A 88 3.72 25.07 9.37
CA LYS A 88 4.38 25.21 10.68
C LYS A 88 5.56 24.25 10.84
N MET A 89 5.39 22.98 10.42
CA MET A 89 6.45 21.99 10.49
C MET A 89 7.64 22.33 9.59
N TYR A 90 7.39 22.87 8.41
CA TYR A 90 8.42 23.34 7.50
C TYR A 90 9.15 24.56 8.07
N GLU A 91 8.43 25.57 8.55
CA GLU A 91 9.00 26.78 9.17
C GLU A 91 9.85 26.46 10.42
N SER A 92 9.45 25.42 11.17
CA SER A 92 10.23 24.89 12.31
C SER A 92 11.40 24.00 11.87
N GLY A 93 11.60 23.77 10.58
CA GLY A 93 12.71 22.97 10.06
C GLY A 93 12.56 21.46 10.29
N TYR A 94 11.38 20.95 10.61
CA TYR A 94 11.16 19.52 10.87
C TYR A 94 11.02 18.68 9.61
N ILE A 95 10.50 19.28 8.55
CA ILE A 95 10.30 18.64 7.25
C ILE A 95 10.85 19.52 6.11
N THR A 96 11.06 18.90 4.94
CA THR A 96 11.34 19.61 3.70
C THR A 96 10.12 20.40 3.22
N TYR A 97 10.30 21.23 2.20
CA TYR A 97 9.21 22.03 1.64
C TYR A 97 8.01 21.17 1.25
N HIS A 98 6.85 21.52 1.77
CA HIS A 98 5.66 20.68 1.72
C HIS A 98 4.78 20.91 0.47
N ARG A 99 5.04 21.97 -0.32
CA ARG A 99 4.36 22.21 -1.60
C ARG A 99 5.17 21.66 -2.74
N THR A 100 5.08 20.37 -2.98
CA THR A 100 5.87 19.66 -3.98
C THR A 100 5.06 18.53 -4.64
N SER A 101 5.31 18.31 -5.92
CA SER A 101 4.88 17.14 -6.67
C SER A 101 6.04 16.19 -6.98
N SER A 102 7.25 16.49 -6.46
CA SER A 102 8.44 15.70 -6.71
C SER A 102 8.60 14.58 -5.70
N TYR A 103 8.89 13.38 -6.17
CA TYR A 103 9.32 12.24 -5.35
C TYR A 103 10.84 12.17 -5.16
N SER A 104 11.58 13.14 -5.68
CA SER A 104 13.04 13.16 -5.60
C SER A 104 13.50 13.23 -4.15
N VAL A 105 14.57 12.50 -3.85
CA VAL A 105 15.21 12.47 -2.53
C VAL A 105 16.66 12.88 -2.71
N SER A 106 17.17 13.81 -1.90
CA SER A 106 18.56 14.24 -1.98
C SER A 106 19.55 13.11 -1.69
N ASN A 107 20.70 13.15 -2.32
CA ASN A 107 21.76 12.17 -2.10
C ASN A 107 22.24 12.17 -0.65
N GLN A 108 22.26 13.33 0.00
CA GLN A 108 22.61 13.46 1.42
C GLN A 108 21.65 12.65 2.30
N PHE A 109 20.34 12.78 2.10
CA PHE A 109 19.36 12.03 2.88
C PHE A 109 19.40 10.53 2.58
N LYS A 110 19.59 10.13 1.32
CA LYS A 110 19.81 8.72 0.93
C LYS A 110 20.99 8.12 1.69
N PHE A 111 22.11 8.84 1.75
CA PHE A 111 23.29 8.40 2.48
C PHE A 111 23.04 8.28 3.99
N GLN A 112 22.42 9.29 4.60
CA GLN A 112 22.06 9.28 6.03
C GLN A 112 21.13 8.11 6.35
N THR A 113 20.11 7.89 5.52
CA THR A 113 19.15 6.79 5.72
C THR A 113 19.82 5.43 5.58
N LYS A 114 20.70 5.28 4.56
CA LYS A 114 21.46 4.05 4.39
C LYS A 114 22.29 3.72 5.63
N LYS A 115 23.02 4.70 6.16
CA LYS A 115 23.82 4.53 7.37
C LYS A 115 22.93 4.15 8.57
N TYR A 116 21.84 4.87 8.78
CA TYR A 116 20.89 4.61 9.87
C TYR A 116 20.29 3.18 9.78
N VAL A 117 19.90 2.75 8.57
CA VAL A 117 19.33 1.42 8.35
C VAL A 117 20.38 0.33 8.61
N LEU A 118 21.61 0.50 8.14
CA LEU A 118 22.69 -0.45 8.41
C LEU A 118 22.94 -0.62 9.91
N GLU A 119 22.97 0.48 10.67
CA GLU A 119 23.26 0.48 12.11
C GLU A 119 22.12 -0.09 12.95
N ASN A 120 20.85 0.13 12.56
CA ASN A 120 19.68 -0.20 13.39
C ASN A 120 18.94 -1.46 12.93
N TYR A 121 18.99 -1.83 11.62
CA TYR A 121 18.22 -2.93 11.05
C TYR A 121 19.07 -3.97 10.33
N GLY A 122 20.30 -3.60 9.94
CA GLY A 122 21.22 -4.49 9.26
C GLY A 122 21.20 -4.38 7.73
N GLU A 123 22.19 -5.02 7.10
CA GLU A 123 22.48 -4.90 5.66
C GLU A 123 21.30 -5.38 4.77
N LYS A 124 20.59 -6.41 5.19
CA LYS A 124 19.43 -6.96 4.48
C LYS A 124 18.41 -5.90 4.07
N TYR A 125 18.25 -4.86 4.90
CA TYR A 125 17.26 -3.81 4.69
C TYR A 125 17.83 -2.57 4.00
N SER A 126 19.14 -2.53 3.76
CA SER A 126 19.89 -1.37 3.27
C SER A 126 20.14 -1.39 1.76
N ASN A 127 19.26 -1.97 0.97
CA ASN A 127 19.36 -1.90 -0.48
C ASN A 127 18.37 -0.85 -1.01
N PRO A 128 18.76 0.43 -1.06
CA PRO A 128 17.83 1.49 -1.41
C PRO A 128 17.38 1.30 -2.85
N ASN A 129 16.08 1.16 -3.00
CA ASN A 129 15.47 1.24 -4.31
C ASN A 129 15.71 2.65 -4.83
N ASN A 130 16.48 2.75 -5.87
CA ASN A 130 16.61 3.97 -6.62
C ASN A 130 15.28 4.21 -7.34
N TYR A 131 14.33 4.87 -6.65
CA TYR A 131 13.31 5.59 -7.38
C TYR A 131 14.04 6.66 -8.19
N ASN A 132 14.34 6.37 -9.44
CA ASN A 132 14.89 7.33 -10.39
C ASN A 132 13.78 8.27 -10.84
N PHE A 133 13.31 9.09 -9.91
CA PHE A 133 12.46 10.21 -10.26
C PHE A 133 13.32 11.29 -10.88
N LYS A 134 12.83 11.87 -11.96
CA LYS A 134 13.49 13.04 -12.56
C LYS A 134 13.68 14.10 -11.48
N PRO A 135 14.86 14.71 -11.37
CA PRO A 135 15.07 15.81 -10.44
C PRO A 135 14.02 16.91 -10.69
N GLY A 136 13.28 17.25 -9.65
CA GLY A 136 12.39 18.41 -9.65
C GLY A 136 13.07 19.61 -9.02
N ALA A 137 12.42 20.77 -9.07
CA ALA A 137 12.90 21.99 -8.41
C ALA A 137 12.98 21.83 -6.88
N HIS A 138 12.17 20.91 -6.33
CA HIS A 138 12.09 20.60 -4.90
C HIS A 138 12.24 19.10 -4.67
N GLU A 139 12.61 18.74 -3.45
CA GLU A 139 12.55 17.36 -2.97
C GLU A 139 11.11 16.95 -2.63
N CYS A 140 10.92 15.65 -2.35
CA CYS A 140 9.73 15.11 -1.70
C CYS A 140 9.54 15.67 -0.29
N ILE A 141 8.37 15.45 0.28
CA ILE A 141 8.12 15.74 1.70
C ILE A 141 8.76 14.62 2.54
N ARG A 142 9.76 14.98 3.31
CA ARG A 142 10.49 14.09 4.21
C ARG A 142 10.93 14.81 5.49
N ILE A 143 11.32 14.05 6.48
CA ILE A 143 11.96 14.57 7.68
C ILE A 143 13.35 15.15 7.35
N THR A 144 13.77 16.14 8.12
CA THR A 144 15.12 16.75 8.01
C THR A 144 16.15 16.05 8.87
N ASN A 145 15.72 15.47 10.00
CA ASN A 145 16.60 14.79 10.96
C ASN A 145 16.12 13.36 11.23
N ILE A 146 16.90 12.37 10.76
CA ILE A 146 16.58 10.96 10.88
C ILE A 146 16.57 10.45 12.34
N ASN A 147 17.34 11.08 13.21
CA ASN A 147 17.42 10.69 14.63
C ASN A 147 16.28 11.26 15.48
N LYS A 148 15.48 12.17 14.93
CA LYS A 148 14.33 12.74 15.63
C LYS A 148 13.07 11.94 15.27
N THR A 149 12.67 11.01 16.11
CA THR A 149 11.56 10.08 15.86
C THR A 149 10.18 10.66 16.20
N SER A 150 10.14 11.75 16.96
CA SER A 150 8.92 12.45 17.35
C SER A 150 9.21 13.93 17.61
N LEU A 151 8.20 14.78 17.61
CA LEU A 151 8.33 16.21 17.89
C LEU A 151 8.09 16.53 19.36
N THR A 152 6.86 16.33 19.80
CA THR A 152 6.38 16.63 21.15
C THR A 152 5.32 15.61 21.52
N GLU A 153 4.76 15.77 22.72
CA GLU A 153 3.70 14.89 23.18
C GLU A 153 2.42 15.07 22.36
N ASP A 154 1.81 14.01 22.06
CA ASP A 154 0.49 13.61 21.53
C ASP A 154 -0.43 14.65 20.87
N ASP A 155 0.10 15.62 20.15
CA ASP A 155 -0.69 16.47 19.30
C ASP A 155 -0.82 15.92 17.86
N ILE A 156 -1.73 16.47 17.10
CA ILE A 156 -1.95 16.09 15.69
C ILE A 156 -0.70 16.35 14.83
N GLN A 157 0.09 17.36 15.16
CA GLN A 157 1.34 17.68 14.49
C GLN A 157 2.36 16.54 14.66
N ASN A 158 2.49 15.98 15.86
CA ASN A 158 3.37 14.85 16.13
C ASN A 158 2.89 13.57 15.41
N LYS A 159 1.57 13.34 15.32
CA LYS A 159 1.00 12.22 14.57
C LYS A 159 1.35 12.31 13.08
N ILE A 160 1.21 13.47 12.47
CA ILE A 160 1.60 13.74 11.09
C ILE A 160 3.11 13.60 10.90
N TYR A 161 3.92 14.11 11.85
CA TYR A 161 5.37 13.95 11.81
C TYR A 161 5.77 12.47 11.80
N LYS A 162 5.20 11.66 12.69
CA LYS A 162 5.45 10.22 12.74
C LYS A 162 5.04 9.50 11.43
N LEU A 163 3.95 9.95 10.79
CA LEU A 163 3.53 9.45 9.49
C LEU A 163 4.59 9.76 8.42
N ILE A 164 5.06 10.99 8.35
CA ILE A 164 6.12 11.43 7.43
C ILE A 164 7.43 10.70 7.74
N TYR A 165 7.80 10.56 9.01
CA TYR A 165 9.00 9.85 9.45
C TYR A 165 9.02 8.41 8.92
N LYS A 166 7.95 7.66 9.20
CA LYS A 166 7.81 6.26 8.74
C LYS A 166 7.91 6.15 7.22
N ARG A 167 7.23 7.02 6.47
CA ARG A 167 7.24 7.03 5.02
C ARG A 167 8.61 7.41 4.45
N SER A 168 9.29 8.38 5.07
CA SER A 168 10.64 8.79 4.69
C SER A 168 11.64 7.63 4.78
N LEU A 169 11.59 6.87 5.88
CA LEU A 169 12.42 5.66 6.03
C LEU A 169 11.99 4.54 5.09
N ALA A 170 10.72 4.18 5.10
CA ALA A 170 10.20 3.06 4.32
C ALA A 170 10.51 3.21 2.83
N SER A 171 10.43 4.43 2.29
CA SER A 171 10.72 4.71 0.88
C SER A 171 12.18 4.44 0.49
N GLN A 172 13.09 4.29 1.44
CA GLN A 172 14.52 4.06 1.24
C GLN A 172 14.96 2.64 1.62
N LEU A 173 14.02 1.76 2.00
CA LEU A 173 14.31 0.37 2.37
C LEU A 173 14.36 -0.56 1.14
N SER A 174 14.90 -1.76 1.34
CA SER A 174 14.83 -2.86 0.38
C SER A 174 13.39 -3.27 0.08
N TYR A 175 13.21 -4.00 -1.01
CA TYR A 175 11.94 -4.70 -1.30
C TYR A 175 11.63 -5.72 -0.21
N ALA A 176 10.36 -5.83 0.15
CA ALA A 176 9.92 -6.96 0.95
C ALA A 176 9.71 -8.17 0.03
N LEU A 177 10.26 -9.30 0.45
CA LEU A 177 10.10 -10.57 -0.25
C LEU A 177 9.06 -11.39 0.50
N TYR A 178 8.14 -11.97 -0.23
CA TYR A 178 7.08 -12.83 0.30
C TYR A 178 7.02 -14.13 -0.49
N ASP A 179 6.71 -15.20 0.21
CA ASP A 179 6.21 -16.41 -0.42
C ASP A 179 4.72 -16.24 -0.64
N GLN A 180 4.30 -16.14 -1.88
CA GLN A 180 2.91 -16.05 -2.27
C GLN A 180 2.37 -17.45 -2.54
N TYR A 181 1.38 -17.87 -1.77
CA TYR A 181 0.69 -19.14 -1.96
C TYR A 181 -0.52 -18.95 -2.89
N ASN A 182 -0.47 -19.59 -4.05
CA ASN A 182 -1.62 -19.70 -4.94
C ASN A 182 -2.35 -21.00 -4.59
N ILE A 183 -3.50 -20.89 -3.96
CA ILE A 183 -4.25 -22.01 -3.40
C ILE A 183 -5.46 -22.28 -4.28
N GLU A 184 -5.66 -23.55 -4.63
CA GLU A 184 -6.82 -24.04 -5.35
C GLU A 184 -7.53 -25.12 -4.53
N LEU A 185 -8.82 -24.93 -4.31
CA LEU A 185 -9.71 -25.88 -3.67
C LEU A 185 -10.64 -26.47 -4.74
N ARG A 186 -10.63 -27.77 -4.91
CA ARG A 186 -11.39 -28.44 -5.96
C ARG A 186 -12.28 -29.54 -5.40
N TYR A 187 -13.54 -29.51 -5.81
CA TYR A 187 -14.49 -30.59 -5.61
C TYR A 187 -15.31 -30.77 -6.90
N ASP A 188 -15.18 -31.94 -7.55
CA ASP A 188 -15.76 -32.23 -8.88
C ASP A 188 -15.44 -31.12 -9.89
N LYS A 189 -16.43 -30.37 -10.34
CA LYS A 189 -16.28 -29.25 -11.29
C LYS A 189 -16.06 -27.89 -10.59
N ASP A 190 -16.28 -27.82 -9.29
CA ASP A 190 -16.16 -26.59 -8.51
C ASP A 190 -14.70 -26.31 -8.16
N ILE A 191 -14.23 -25.13 -8.56
CA ILE A 191 -12.86 -24.69 -8.33
C ILE A 191 -12.88 -23.31 -7.69
N PHE A 192 -12.34 -23.23 -6.47
CA PHE A 192 -12.12 -21.97 -5.77
C PHE A 192 -10.64 -21.64 -5.75
N LYS A 193 -10.30 -20.39 -6.04
CA LYS A 193 -8.90 -19.92 -6.04
C LYS A 193 -8.73 -18.76 -5.09
N THR A 194 -7.63 -18.77 -4.37
CA THR A 194 -7.23 -17.65 -3.51
C THR A 194 -5.72 -17.50 -3.49
N ILE A 195 -5.27 -16.31 -3.12
CA ILE A 195 -3.86 -15.96 -2.94
C ILE A 195 -3.67 -15.57 -1.49
N LYS A 196 -2.63 -16.12 -0.85
CA LYS A 196 -2.25 -15.78 0.52
C LYS A 196 -0.79 -15.40 0.63
#